data_eda9c08660a04fb71bce91b666431ea8
#
_entry.id   eda9c08660a04fb71bce91b666431ea8
#
_cell.length_a   1.000
_cell.length_b   1.000
_cell.length_c   1.000
_cell.angle_alpha   90.00
_cell.angle_beta   90.00
_cell.angle_gamma   90.00
#
_symmetry.space_group_name_H-M   'P 1'
#
loop_
_entity.id
_entity.type
_entity.pdbx_description
1 polymer ?
#
loop_
_entity_poly.entity_id
_entity_poly.type
_entity_poly.pdbx_seq_one_letter_code
_entity_poly.pdbx_strand_id
1 'polypeptide(L)' 'MTNEFKDDLVTLEEFQEMLQIGRTTAYRLLKSGEIKAFRIGRFWKIPRAAITEYVSRKSALDLYK' A
#
# COMPACT_ATOMS: atom_id res chain seq x y z
N MET A 1 10.20 20.80 14.04
CA MET A 1 9.27 19.71 14.17
C MET A 1 9.54 18.65 13.11
N THR A 2 9.78 17.45 13.55
CA THR A 2 10.05 16.39 12.61
C THR A 2 8.76 15.92 11.94
N ASN A 3 8.91 15.47 10.74
CA ASN A 3 7.81 14.89 9.97
C ASN A 3 7.89 13.37 10.16
N GLU A 4 7.39 12.91 11.29
CA GLU A 4 7.56 11.53 11.71
C GLU A 4 6.98 10.52 10.74
N PHE A 5 5.92 10.92 10.03
CA PHE A 5 5.22 9.98 9.16
C PHE A 5 5.56 10.14 7.70
N LYS A 6 6.52 11.01 7.38
CA LYS A 6 6.84 11.29 6.00
C LYS A 6 7.26 10.03 5.23
N ASP A 7 8.11 9.22 5.84
CA ASP A 7 8.61 8.01 5.20
C ASP A 7 7.77 6.79 5.51
N ASP A 8 6.83 6.92 6.46
CA ASP A 8 5.99 5.79 6.86
C ASP A 8 4.73 5.68 6.02
N LEU A 9 4.34 6.76 5.37
CA LEU A 9 3.13 6.77 4.54
C LEU A 9 3.53 7.08 3.11
N VAL A 10 2.90 6.38 2.17
CA VAL A 10 3.14 6.62 0.77
C VAL A 10 1.86 7.07 0.08
N THR A 11 2.02 7.76 -1.02
CA THR A 11 0.91 8.22 -1.82
C THR A 11 0.41 7.09 -2.71
N LEU A 12 -0.76 7.32 -3.33
CA LEU A 12 -1.29 6.35 -4.27
C LEU A 12 -0.32 6.11 -5.42
N GLU A 13 0.28 7.18 -5.92
CA GLU A 13 1.22 7.06 -7.03
C GLU A 13 2.45 6.25 -6.64
N GLU A 14 2.96 6.49 -5.46
CA GLU A 14 4.12 5.75 -4.98
C GLU A 14 3.78 4.28 -4.80
N PHE A 15 2.59 4.01 -4.27
CA PHE A 15 2.10 2.66 -4.07
C PHE A 15 2.03 1.91 -5.41
N GLN A 16 1.50 2.57 -6.44
CA GLN A 16 1.42 1.98 -7.76
C GLN A 16 2.80 1.63 -8.29
N GLU A 17 3.75 2.53 -8.10
CA GLU A 17 5.13 2.30 -8.54
C GLU A 17 5.78 1.15 -7.80
N MET A 18 5.59 1.12 -6.50
CA MET A 18 6.21 0.09 -5.66
C MET A 18 5.77 -1.31 -6.07
N LEU A 19 4.50 -1.47 -6.36
CA LEU A 19 3.95 -2.77 -6.75
C LEU A 19 3.88 -2.94 -8.26
N GLN A 20 4.20 -1.89 -9.02
CA GLN A 20 4.15 -1.92 -10.48
C GLN A 20 2.76 -2.33 -10.98
N ILE A 21 1.76 -1.65 -10.48
CA ILE A 21 0.36 -1.95 -10.82
C ILE A 21 -0.31 -0.69 -11.34
N GLY A 22 -1.40 -0.87 -12.07
CA GLY A 22 -2.17 0.24 -12.56
C GLY A 22 -3.09 0.80 -11.49
N ARG A 23 -3.74 1.91 -11.82
CA ARG A 23 -4.60 2.61 -10.86
C ARG A 23 -5.80 1.76 -10.46
N THR A 24 -6.40 1.08 -11.42
CA THR A 24 -7.59 0.27 -11.13
C THR A 24 -7.27 -0.83 -10.11
N THR A 25 -6.15 -1.51 -10.31
CA THR A 25 -5.73 -2.56 -9.40
C THR A 25 -5.40 -1.99 -8.03
N ALA A 26 -4.73 -0.84 -8.01
CA ALA A 26 -4.38 -0.19 -6.75
C ALA A 26 -5.64 0.14 -5.94
N TYR A 27 -6.63 0.74 -6.59
CA TYR A 27 -7.88 1.08 -5.91
C TYR A 27 -8.59 -0.16 -5.40
N ARG A 28 -8.58 -1.23 -6.18
CA ARG A 28 -9.22 -2.47 -5.75
C ARG A 28 -8.59 -3.00 -4.47
N LEU A 29 -7.27 -2.99 -4.41
CA LEU A 29 -6.57 -3.47 -3.22
C LEU A 29 -6.88 -2.61 -2.00
N LEU A 30 -6.93 -1.29 -2.19
CA LEU A 30 -7.20 -0.38 -1.09
C LEU A 30 -8.64 -0.49 -0.61
N LYS A 31 -9.58 -0.59 -1.54
CA LYS A 31 -11.00 -0.63 -1.18
C LYS A 31 -11.41 -1.97 -0.59
N SER A 32 -10.74 -3.03 -0.99
CA SER A 32 -11.06 -4.37 -0.47
C SER A 32 -10.54 -4.59 0.94
N GLY A 33 -9.61 -3.76 1.39
CA GLY A 33 -9.04 -3.92 2.70
C GLY A 33 -7.89 -4.90 2.76
N GLU A 34 -7.44 -5.40 1.62
CA GLU A 34 -6.28 -6.30 1.61
C GLU A 34 -5.05 -5.59 2.11
N ILE A 35 -4.97 -4.30 1.85
CA ILE A 35 -3.90 -3.46 2.38
C ILE A 35 -4.55 -2.42 3.26
N LYS A 36 -4.13 -2.36 4.50
CA LYS A 36 -4.75 -1.46 5.48
C LYS A 36 -4.25 -0.05 5.25
N ALA A 37 -5.12 0.76 4.67
CA ALA A 37 -4.81 2.14 4.35
C ALA A 37 -6.00 3.01 4.73
N PHE A 38 -5.81 4.31 4.65
CA PHE A 38 -6.88 5.22 5.01
C PHE A 38 -6.82 6.44 4.10
N ARG A 39 -7.87 7.24 4.13
CA ARG A 39 -7.96 8.45 3.33
C ARG A 39 -8.07 9.66 4.22
N ILE A 40 -7.41 10.74 3.79
CA ILE A 40 -7.63 12.05 4.37
C ILE A 40 -8.20 12.88 3.24
N GLY A 41 -9.49 13.22 3.37
CA GLY A 41 -10.18 13.81 2.25
C GLY A 41 -10.25 12.83 1.10
N ARG A 42 -9.69 13.18 -0.03
CA ARG A 42 -9.68 12.30 -1.20
C ARG A 42 -8.31 11.69 -1.45
N PHE A 43 -7.35 11.92 -0.54
CA PHE A 43 -5.99 11.44 -0.71
C PHE A 43 -5.78 10.18 0.11
N TRP A 44 -5.38 9.11 -0.56
CA TRP A 44 -5.04 7.88 0.11
C TRP A 44 -3.71 8.01 0.81
N LYS A 45 -3.64 7.47 2.01
CA LYS A 45 -2.43 7.40 2.81
C LYS A 45 -2.19 5.92 3.12
N ILE A 46 -1.11 5.40 2.61
CA ILE A 46 -0.86 3.96 2.69
C ILE A 46 0.39 3.73 3.52
N PRO A 47 0.23 3.12 4.70
CA PRO A 47 1.40 2.84 5.53
C PRO A 47 2.37 1.92 4.80
N ARG A 48 3.63 2.28 4.81
CA ARG A 48 4.65 1.45 4.16
C ARG A 48 4.68 0.06 4.77
N ALA A 49 4.47 -0.02 6.09
CA ALA A 49 4.44 -1.30 6.78
C ALA A 49 3.31 -2.20 6.26
N ALA A 50 2.17 -1.60 5.91
CA ALA A 50 1.06 -2.37 5.38
C ALA A 50 1.39 -2.96 4.02
N ILE A 51 2.13 -2.20 3.21
CA ILE A 51 2.56 -2.69 1.91
C ILE A 51 3.55 -3.84 2.08
N THR A 52 4.49 -3.69 2.99
CA THR A 52 5.47 -4.71 3.26
C THR A 52 4.79 -6.01 3.73
N GLU A 53 3.82 -5.87 4.62
CA GLU A 53 3.08 -7.03 5.12
C GLU A 53 2.34 -7.74 3.99
N TYR A 54 1.69 -6.96 3.13
CA TYR A 54 0.95 -7.52 2.00
C TYR A 54 1.90 -8.30 1.08
N VAL A 55 3.03 -7.68 0.72
CA VAL A 55 3.99 -8.32 -0.17
C VAL A 55 4.54 -9.59 0.46
N SER A 56 4.88 -9.54 1.73
CA SER A 56 5.38 -10.71 2.44
C SER A 56 4.39 -11.86 2.42
N ARG A 57 3.13 -11.55 2.71
CA ARG A 57 2.09 -12.56 2.76
C ARG A 57 1.87 -13.20 1.41
N LYS A 58 1.82 -12.38 0.36
CA LYS A 58 1.61 -12.90 -0.99
C LYS A 58 2.83 -13.69 -1.47
N SER A 59 4.02 -13.20 -1.16
CA SER A 59 5.24 -13.88 -1.58
C SER A 59 5.37 -15.24 -0.92
N ALA A 60 5.01 -15.31 0.36
CA ALA A 60 5.08 -16.59 1.08
C ALA A 60 4.13 -17.60 0.46
N LEU A 61 2.94 -17.16 0.07
CA LEU A 61 1.98 -18.05 -0.59
C LEU A 61 2.52 -18.55 -1.92
N ASP A 62 3.16 -17.66 -2.67
CA ASP A 62 3.72 -18.04 -3.95
C ASP A 62 4.86 -19.05 -3.82
N LEU A 63 5.63 -18.93 -2.76
CA LEU A 63 6.77 -19.82 -2.55
C LEU A 63 6.36 -21.27 -2.35
N TYR A 64 5.15 -21.50 -1.87
CA TYR A 64 4.70 -22.84 -1.53
C TYR A 64 3.72 -23.42 -2.53
N LYS A 65 3.63 -22.82 -3.69
CA LYS A 65 2.74 -23.35 -4.72
C LYS A 65 3.39 -24.47 -5.51
#